data_66063ffb989ca241775c2076f3428aef
#
_entry.id   66063ffb989ca241775c2076f3428aef
#
_cell.length_a   1.000
_cell.length_b   1.000
_cell.length_c   1.000
_cell.angle_alpha   90.00
_cell.angle_beta   90.00
_cell.angle_gamma   90.00
#
_symmetry.space_group_name_H-M   'P 1'
#
loop_
_entity.id
_entity.type
_entity.pdbx_description
1 polymer ?
#
loop_
_entity_poly.entity_id
_entity_poly.type
_entity_poly.pdbx_seq_one_letter_code
_entity_poly.pdbx_strand_id
1 'polypeptide(L)'
;MFPSRLEAWKSARAFIEDFCKGAKVARETCLKTNLVIEELFLNTVKHGHRGGSDAPVWLTLTAQDGQVSLAFEDNAPPFNPFARATREMLEALAETRREGGLGVILAHGLTSSADYAYVFGRNRIRLKVA
;
A
#
# COMPACT_ATOMS: atom_id res chain seq x y z
N MET A 1 -7.59 10.86 5.55
CA MET A 1 -8.12 9.65 6.21
C MET A 1 -9.29 9.10 5.40
N PHE A 2 -9.33 7.78 5.22
CA PHE A 2 -10.36 7.11 4.44
C PHE A 2 -10.95 5.95 5.25
N PRO A 3 -12.27 5.66 5.10
CA PRO A 3 -12.82 4.47 5.75
C PRO A 3 -12.31 3.21 5.04
N SER A 4 -12.14 2.12 5.81
CA SER A 4 -11.65 0.85 5.28
C SER A 4 -12.77 0.10 4.54
N ARG A 5 -13.18 0.64 3.40
CA ARG A 5 -14.22 0.09 2.53
C ARG A 5 -13.78 0.18 1.08
N LEU A 6 -14.17 -0.78 0.27
CA LEU A 6 -13.82 -0.80 -1.15
C LEU A 6 -14.27 0.47 -1.88
N GLU A 7 -15.44 1.00 -1.52
CA GLU A 7 -15.99 2.21 -2.12
C GLU A 7 -15.10 3.44 -1.90
N ALA A 8 -14.32 3.46 -0.83
CA ALA A 8 -13.44 4.57 -0.52
C ALA A 8 -12.19 4.60 -1.39
N TRP A 9 -11.87 3.52 -2.11
CA TRP A 9 -10.71 3.49 -2.98
C TRP A 9 -10.72 4.59 -4.03
N LYS A 10 -11.88 4.90 -4.57
CA LYS A 10 -12.03 5.97 -5.56
C LYS A 10 -11.54 7.32 -5.01
N SER A 11 -11.91 7.64 -3.77
CA SER A 11 -11.46 8.87 -3.10
C SER A 11 -9.97 8.84 -2.78
N ALA A 12 -9.46 7.71 -2.34
CA ALA A 12 -8.04 7.54 -2.07
C ALA A 12 -7.22 7.70 -3.35
N ARG A 13 -7.68 7.15 -4.46
CA ARG A 13 -7.02 7.29 -5.75
C ARG A 13 -7.00 8.74 -6.22
N ALA A 14 -8.10 9.47 -6.05
CA ALA A 14 -8.15 10.88 -6.39
C ALA A 14 -7.15 11.68 -5.56
N PHE A 15 -7.02 11.38 -4.27
CA PHE A 15 -6.02 11.99 -3.39
C PHE A 15 -4.61 11.76 -3.91
N ILE A 16 -4.28 10.53 -4.32
CA ILE A 16 -2.96 10.18 -4.84
C ILE A 16 -2.68 10.93 -6.15
N GLU A 17 -3.66 10.97 -7.07
CA GLU A 17 -3.51 11.68 -8.33
C GLU A 17 -3.30 13.19 -8.12
N ASP A 18 -4.04 13.80 -7.21
CA ASP A 18 -3.87 15.22 -6.88
C ASP A 18 -2.51 15.50 -6.26
N PHE A 19 -2.03 14.61 -5.38
CA PHE A 19 -0.70 14.72 -4.82
C PHE A 19 0.37 14.66 -5.91
N CYS A 20 0.28 13.69 -6.80
CA CYS A 20 1.25 13.52 -7.89
C CYS A 20 1.31 14.75 -8.81
N LYS A 21 0.15 15.32 -9.11
CA LYS A 21 0.07 16.55 -9.90
C LYS A 21 0.75 17.72 -9.20
N GLY A 22 0.40 17.95 -7.94
CA GLY A 22 0.95 19.05 -7.16
C GLY A 22 2.44 18.94 -6.92
N ALA A 23 2.94 17.74 -6.74
CA ALA A 23 4.35 17.47 -6.49
C ALA A 23 5.15 17.24 -7.78
N LYS A 24 4.50 17.29 -8.94
CA LYS A 24 5.12 17.06 -10.26
C LYS A 24 5.82 15.70 -10.34
N VAL A 25 5.19 14.68 -9.79
CA VAL A 25 5.68 13.31 -9.83
C VAL A 25 5.52 12.75 -11.26
N ALA A 26 6.53 12.05 -11.75
CA ALA A 26 6.49 11.43 -13.07
C ALA A 26 5.31 10.45 -13.16
N ARG A 27 4.69 10.37 -14.34
CA ARG A 27 3.50 9.53 -14.54
C ARG A 27 3.75 8.07 -14.16
N GLU A 28 4.91 7.53 -14.53
CA GLU A 28 5.27 6.16 -14.20
C GLU A 28 5.35 5.93 -12.69
N THR A 29 5.98 6.85 -11.96
CA THR A 29 6.06 6.78 -10.49
C THR A 29 4.68 6.89 -9.85
N CYS A 30 3.83 7.74 -10.38
CA CYS A 30 2.46 7.90 -9.90
C CYS A 30 1.65 6.60 -10.08
N LEU A 31 1.77 5.95 -11.24
CA LEU A 31 1.10 4.69 -11.51
C LEU A 31 1.56 3.60 -10.56
N LYS A 32 2.86 3.51 -10.30
CA LYS A 32 3.41 2.55 -9.33
C LYS A 32 2.89 2.84 -7.92
N THR A 33 2.85 4.11 -7.53
CA THR A 33 2.33 4.52 -6.23
C THR A 33 0.88 4.11 -6.05
N ASN A 34 0.04 4.36 -7.07
CA ASN A 34 -1.35 3.93 -7.06
C ASN A 34 -1.48 2.42 -6.88
N LEU A 35 -0.68 1.66 -7.61
CA LEU A 35 -0.72 0.19 -7.54
C LEU A 35 -0.34 -0.33 -6.16
N VAL A 36 0.72 0.20 -5.58
CA VAL A 36 1.18 -0.18 -4.24
C VAL A 36 0.11 0.11 -3.19
N ILE A 37 -0.44 1.32 -3.22
CA ILE A 37 -1.45 1.73 -2.23
C ILE A 37 -2.74 0.94 -2.39
N GLU A 38 -3.13 0.64 -3.63
CA GLU A 38 -4.31 -0.19 -3.89
C GLU A 38 -4.17 -1.56 -3.23
N GLU A 39 -3.00 -2.21 -3.38
CA GLU A 39 -2.75 -3.49 -2.75
C GLU A 39 -2.83 -3.42 -1.23
N LEU A 40 -2.23 -2.40 -0.63
CA LEU A 40 -2.28 -2.19 0.81
C LEU A 40 -3.71 -1.95 1.29
N PHE A 41 -4.44 -1.11 0.57
CA PHE A 41 -5.82 -0.77 0.90
C PHE A 41 -6.72 -2.00 0.82
N LEU A 42 -6.61 -2.77 -0.26
CA LEU A 42 -7.40 -3.98 -0.44
C LEU A 42 -7.10 -5.02 0.64
N ASN A 43 -5.82 -5.17 1.00
CA ASN A 43 -5.44 -6.07 2.08
C ASN A 43 -6.05 -5.66 3.42
N THR A 44 -6.05 -4.38 3.73
CA THR A 44 -6.65 -3.85 4.96
C THR A 44 -8.14 -4.10 4.99
N VAL A 45 -8.85 -3.83 3.90
CA VAL A 45 -10.29 -4.04 3.82
C VAL A 45 -10.65 -5.52 3.96
N LYS A 46 -9.97 -6.38 3.19
CA LYS A 46 -10.29 -7.81 3.15
C LYS A 46 -9.87 -8.57 4.40
N HIS A 47 -8.67 -8.32 4.89
CA HIS A 47 -8.05 -9.11 5.95
C HIS A 47 -8.01 -8.39 7.30
N GLY A 48 -7.70 -7.10 7.29
CA GLY A 48 -7.63 -6.31 8.51
C GLY A 48 -8.99 -6.03 9.12
N HIS A 49 -9.92 -5.58 8.31
CA HIS A 49 -11.27 -5.19 8.73
C HIS A 49 -12.36 -6.10 8.17
N ARG A 50 -12.03 -7.33 7.80
CA ARG A 50 -12.95 -8.42 7.42
C ARG A 50 -14.04 -8.02 6.42
N GLY A 51 -13.64 -7.43 5.30
CA GLY A 51 -14.57 -7.11 4.22
C GLY A 51 -15.11 -5.69 4.23
N GLY A 52 -14.71 -4.89 5.20
CA GLY A 52 -15.04 -3.47 5.22
C GLY A 52 -15.49 -2.97 6.57
N SER A 53 -15.18 -1.72 6.84
CA SER A 53 -15.46 -1.07 8.12
C SER A 53 -15.36 0.45 7.92
N ASP A 54 -15.96 1.20 8.84
CA ASP A 54 -15.75 2.65 8.90
C ASP A 54 -14.47 3.01 9.67
N ALA A 55 -13.72 2.00 10.13
CA ALA A 55 -12.42 2.20 10.77
C ALA A 55 -11.46 2.92 9.82
N PRO A 56 -10.62 3.82 10.33
CA PRO A 56 -9.82 4.67 9.47
C PRO A 56 -8.61 3.98 8.85
N VAL A 57 -8.27 4.43 7.65
CA VAL A 57 -7.01 4.19 7.00
C VAL A 57 -6.38 5.57 6.81
N TRP A 58 -5.13 5.72 7.25
CA TRP A 58 -4.39 6.97 7.10
C TRP A 58 -3.31 6.81 6.03
N LEU A 59 -3.22 7.79 5.16
CA LEU A 59 -2.26 7.79 4.07
C LEU A 59 -1.48 9.10 4.08
N THR A 60 -0.17 9.00 4.15
CA THR A 60 0.72 10.15 4.10
C THR A 60 1.66 9.99 2.92
N LEU A 61 1.75 11.01 2.07
CA LEU A 61 2.59 11.01 0.88
C LEU A 61 3.54 12.18 0.91
N THR A 62 4.81 11.92 0.57
CA THR A 62 5.81 12.95 0.35
C THR A 62 6.60 12.62 -0.91
N ALA A 63 7.10 13.65 -1.59
CA ALA A 63 7.91 13.47 -2.79
C ALA A 63 9.25 14.15 -2.62
N GLN A 64 10.32 13.45 -2.99
CA GLN A 64 11.68 13.98 -2.92
C GLN A 64 12.57 13.24 -3.91
N ASP A 65 13.36 13.99 -4.68
CA ASP A 65 14.35 13.43 -5.61
C ASP A 65 13.78 12.39 -6.59
N GLY A 66 12.57 12.65 -7.08
CA GLY A 66 11.90 11.76 -8.03
C GLY A 66 11.28 10.52 -7.42
N GLN A 67 11.29 10.41 -6.11
CA GLN A 67 10.70 9.29 -5.38
C GLN A 67 9.49 9.73 -4.56
N VAL A 68 8.53 8.83 -4.40
CA VAL A 68 7.40 9.03 -3.49
C VAL A 68 7.62 8.17 -2.25
N SER A 69 7.63 8.81 -1.09
CA SER A 69 7.64 8.12 0.20
C SER A 69 6.23 8.10 0.71
N LEU A 70 5.76 6.94 1.12
CA LEU A 70 4.41 6.79 1.66
C LEU A 70 4.41 6.12 3.02
N ALA A 71 3.46 6.51 3.85
CA ALA A 71 3.14 5.84 5.08
C ALA A 71 1.66 5.45 5.02
N PHE A 72 1.40 4.17 5.17
CA PHE A 72 0.05 3.61 5.17
C PHE A 72 -0.21 3.04 6.56
N GLU A 73 -1.26 3.53 7.21
CA GLU A 73 -1.59 3.11 8.57
C GLU A 73 -3.05 2.68 8.70
N ASP A 74 -3.30 1.67 9.52
CA ASP A 74 -4.64 1.25 9.91
C ASP A 74 -4.65 0.84 11.39
N ASN A 75 -5.84 0.65 11.93
CA ASN A 75 -6.03 0.21 13.32
C ASN A 75 -6.52 -1.23 13.43
N ALA A 76 -6.32 -2.03 12.40
CA ALA A 76 -6.62 -3.45 12.43
C ALA A 76 -5.69 -4.18 13.42
N PRO A 77 -5.98 -5.43 13.77
CA PRO A 77 -5.07 -6.22 14.61
C PRO A 77 -3.67 -6.28 14.00
N PRO A 78 -2.61 -6.39 14.83
CA PRO A 78 -1.23 -6.41 14.32
C PRO A 78 -1.02 -7.48 13.26
N PHE A 79 -0.51 -7.06 12.10
CA PHE A 79 -0.24 -7.97 10.99
C PHE A 79 0.85 -7.38 10.11
N ASN A 80 1.98 -8.08 10.02
CA ASN A 80 3.07 -7.69 9.12
C ASN A 80 2.90 -8.39 7.78
N PRO A 81 2.44 -7.70 6.73
CA PRO A 81 2.22 -8.32 5.44
C PRO A 81 3.51 -8.82 4.78
N PHE A 82 4.65 -8.20 5.10
CA PHE A 82 5.93 -8.58 4.49
C PHE A 82 6.47 -9.91 4.99
N ALA A 83 6.26 -10.21 6.27
CA ALA A 83 6.74 -11.45 6.85
C ALA A 83 6.12 -12.68 6.18
N ARG A 84 4.87 -12.57 5.73
CA ARG A 84 4.13 -13.66 5.10
C ARG A 84 4.25 -13.62 3.59
N ALA A 85 4.19 -12.42 3.01
CA ALA A 85 4.20 -12.23 1.56
C ALA A 85 5.49 -12.73 0.92
N THR A 86 6.65 -12.49 1.56
CA THR A 86 7.95 -12.82 0.98
C THR A 86 8.09 -14.30 0.66
N ARG A 87 7.55 -15.18 1.50
CA ARG A 87 7.71 -16.62 1.35
C ARG A 87 6.63 -17.24 0.48
N GLU A 88 5.37 -17.06 0.87
CA GLU A 88 4.24 -17.70 0.17
C GLU A 88 3.98 -17.11 -1.20
N MET A 89 4.11 -15.79 -1.34
CA MET A 89 3.81 -15.13 -2.59
C MET A 89 4.87 -15.32 -3.65
N LEU A 90 6.15 -15.41 -3.26
CA LEU A 90 7.20 -15.73 -4.22
C LEU A 90 7.04 -17.15 -4.75
N GLU A 91 6.67 -18.08 -3.88
CA GLU A 91 6.38 -19.46 -4.29
C GLU A 91 5.16 -19.51 -5.22
N ALA A 92 4.09 -18.80 -4.86
CA ALA A 92 2.89 -18.74 -5.67
C ALA A 92 3.12 -18.08 -7.03
N LEU A 93 3.95 -17.05 -7.10
CA LEU A 93 4.32 -16.40 -8.35
C LEU A 93 5.10 -17.34 -9.26
N ALA A 94 5.99 -18.13 -8.70
CA ALA A 94 6.76 -19.11 -9.48
C ALA A 94 5.87 -20.19 -10.09
N GLU A 95 4.82 -20.60 -9.39
CA GLU A 95 3.94 -21.70 -9.81
C GLU A 95 2.74 -21.27 -10.66
N THR A 96 2.06 -20.19 -10.26
CA THR A 96 0.75 -19.85 -10.81
C THR A 96 0.64 -18.46 -11.42
N ARG A 97 1.64 -17.61 -11.25
CA ARG A 97 1.62 -16.21 -11.67
C ARG A 97 0.39 -15.48 -11.12
N ARG A 98 0.00 -15.77 -9.90
CA ARG A 98 -1.13 -15.11 -9.26
C ARG A 98 -0.86 -13.62 -9.12
N GLU A 99 -1.82 -12.82 -9.53
CA GLU A 99 -1.80 -11.40 -9.32
C GLU A 99 -2.23 -11.08 -7.88
N GLY A 100 -1.68 -10.01 -7.33
CA GLY A 100 -2.07 -9.48 -6.02
C GLY A 100 -1.09 -9.81 -4.90
N GLY A 101 -1.16 -9.00 -3.85
CA GLY A 101 -0.35 -9.11 -2.66
C GLY A 101 0.98 -8.39 -2.74
N LEU A 102 1.53 -8.08 -1.57
CA LEU A 102 2.78 -7.34 -1.45
C LEU A 102 3.98 -8.08 -2.01
N GLY A 103 3.93 -9.41 -2.04
CA GLY A 103 4.97 -10.21 -2.64
C GLY A 103 5.17 -9.91 -4.12
N VAL A 104 4.08 -9.68 -4.86
CA VAL A 104 4.13 -9.30 -6.27
C VAL A 104 4.82 -7.95 -6.43
N ILE A 105 4.46 -6.97 -5.61
CA ILE A 105 5.03 -5.63 -5.63
C ILE A 105 6.54 -5.69 -5.38
N LEU A 106 6.96 -6.45 -4.38
CA LEU A 106 8.37 -6.60 -4.04
C LEU A 106 9.13 -7.35 -5.14
N ALA A 107 8.53 -8.38 -5.70
CA ALA A 107 9.15 -9.18 -6.75
C ALA A 107 9.36 -8.38 -8.04
N HIS A 108 8.46 -7.44 -8.35
CA HIS A 108 8.59 -6.59 -9.53
C HIS A 108 9.41 -5.32 -9.28
N GLY A 109 9.97 -5.15 -8.09
CA GLY A 109 10.81 -4.01 -7.79
C GLY A 109 10.10 -2.68 -7.81
N LEU A 110 8.80 -2.66 -7.50
CA LEU A 110 8.02 -1.43 -7.47
C LEU A 110 8.38 -0.53 -6.29
N THR A 111 9.01 -1.10 -5.27
CA THR A 111 9.42 -0.35 -4.09
C THR A 111 10.92 -0.46 -3.88
N SER A 112 11.56 0.64 -3.48
CA SER A 112 12.98 0.67 -3.19
C SER A 112 13.29 0.41 -1.72
N SER A 113 12.32 0.55 -0.84
CA SER A 113 12.44 0.20 0.57
C SER A 113 11.06 -0.13 1.13
N ALA A 114 11.03 -0.99 2.14
CA ALA A 114 9.80 -1.38 2.80
C ALA A 114 10.06 -1.62 4.29
N ASP A 115 9.18 -1.10 5.14
CA ASP A 115 9.29 -1.21 6.58
C ASP A 115 7.91 -1.35 7.21
N TYR A 116 7.83 -2.18 8.25
CA TYR A 116 6.61 -2.38 9.01
C TYR A 116 6.86 -2.15 10.50
N ALA A 117 5.91 -1.50 11.16
CA ALA A 117 5.91 -1.38 12.61
C ALA A 117 4.47 -1.34 13.13
N TYR A 118 4.26 -1.86 14.33
CA TYR A 118 3.01 -1.68 15.04
C TYR A 118 3.25 -0.65 16.12
N VAL A 119 2.71 0.56 15.94
CA VAL A 119 3.05 1.72 16.76
C VAL A 119 1.77 2.44 17.19
N PHE A 120 1.61 2.65 18.49
CA PHE A 120 0.46 3.36 19.04
C PHE A 120 -0.88 2.81 18.58
N GLY A 121 -1.02 1.48 18.56
CA GLY A 121 -2.25 0.82 18.16
C GLY A 121 -2.52 0.80 16.66
N ARG A 122 -1.52 1.12 15.83
CA ARG A 122 -1.64 1.13 14.38
C ARG A 122 -0.60 0.26 13.72
N ASN A 123 -1.03 -0.47 12.71
CA ASN A 123 -0.11 -1.04 11.72
C ASN A 123 0.40 0.12 10.88
N ARG A 124 1.70 0.24 10.74
CA ARG A 124 2.31 1.29 9.92
C ARG A 124 3.26 0.66 8.90
N ILE A 125 2.99 0.91 7.64
CA ILE A 125 3.81 0.45 6.54
C ILE A 125 4.41 1.67 5.88
N ARG A 126 5.73 1.70 5.75
CA ARG A 126 6.45 2.76 5.05
C ARG A 126 7.12 2.19 3.82
N LEU A 127 6.93 2.85 2.70
CA LEU A 127 7.48 2.43 1.42
C LEU A 127 8.03 3.62 0.66
N LYS A 128 9.00 3.35 -0.21
CA LYS A 128 9.48 4.32 -1.20
C LYS A 128 9.27 3.74 -2.59
N VAL A 129 8.72 4.57 -3.47
CA VAL A 129 8.44 4.23 -4.86
C VAL A 129 9.24 5.16 -5.75
N ALA A 130 10.03 4.59 -6.64
CA ALA A 130 10.87 5.36 -7.58
C ALA A 130 10.24 5.43 -8.96
#